data_12241efd5ef07529211d512619ac809e
#
_entry.id   12241efd5ef07529211d512619ac809e
#
_cell.length_a   1.000
_cell.length_b   1.000
_cell.length_c   1.000
_cell.angle_alpha   90.00
_cell.angle_beta   90.00
_cell.angle_gamma   90.00
#
_symmetry.space_group_name_H-M   'P 1'
#
loop_
_entity.id
_entity.type
_entity.pdbx_description
1 polymer ?
#
loop_
_entity_poly.entity_id
_entity_poly.type
_entity_poly.pdbx_seq_one_letter_code
_entity_poly.pdbx_strand_id
1 'polypeptide(L)'
;MRASRLHSRTPFALLAPNASDVPHAHHAHHAAVPSAHAMPHSATPERQTHALREASTLRGRPRLARMSGTGRTALALALLLATSAVMTSAPVYAKPLKHAKMPKVPATAAHATPLPPELARALAASKVPAANVSVIVAKVDNPLQTRGRIAAPLLAMNPGVPRNPASTMKLVTTIAALDTLGPDYRWRTQAFTDGTSDGRTLDGNLYFKGTGDPKLVPEEMEKFVAELRNAGVTNINGDIVLDRSAYSSDIGATGAIDGEDDRPYNVAPDPLLYSFKAMSFSFAGNANGTVDVNVLPPLANLQVANDMASSPAGNCGDWLTRIHPTLSTTADGAYVARFSGNYPASCEDKGWNVAAPDRDRFFLGGFRALWQASGGQFNGNVRTGTVPPGARLLVTHRGQTLADVVHDMNKFSNNVMARQLFLTLGLAANNYKHPASIARSRDVLDRWLDRNDFAMPGLVIENGSGLSRIERISASELATLLQHGINSPTGQVLVESMPTVGVDGTMRNRLTNRDVAGNAHIKTGTLDDVTAVAGYVGTRTGNTYVVVSLVNDPRASNARGFNDALISWVYEHAP
;
A
#
# COMPACT_ATOMS: atom_id res chain seq x y z
N MET A 1 -5.59 -44.75 3.10
CA MET A 1 -4.77 -43.61 3.48
C MET A 1 -5.42 -42.36 2.93
N ARG A 2 -6.14 -41.62 3.77
CA ARG A 2 -6.87 -40.41 3.39
C ARG A 2 -6.04 -39.20 3.83
N ALA A 3 -5.59 -38.38 2.88
CA ALA A 3 -4.93 -37.12 3.15
C ALA A 3 -6.00 -36.06 3.36
N SER A 4 -6.03 -35.47 4.56
CA SER A 4 -6.86 -34.34 4.94
C SER A 4 -6.32 -33.06 4.31
N ARG A 5 -7.14 -32.39 3.51
CA ARG A 5 -6.88 -31.03 3.00
C ARG A 5 -7.16 -30.02 4.12
N LEU A 6 -6.11 -29.38 4.62
CA LEU A 6 -6.24 -28.17 5.43
C LEU A 6 -6.58 -27.00 4.50
N HIS A 7 -7.74 -26.41 4.72
CA HIS A 7 -8.14 -25.13 4.11
C HIS A 7 -7.37 -24.01 4.84
N SER A 8 -6.41 -23.40 4.17
CA SER A 8 -5.79 -22.16 4.63
C SER A 8 -6.80 -21.03 4.45
N ARG A 9 -7.35 -20.54 5.55
CA ARG A 9 -8.09 -19.26 5.59
C ARG A 9 -7.08 -18.14 5.40
N THR A 10 -7.19 -17.39 4.33
CA THR A 10 -6.41 -16.19 4.05
C THR A 10 -7.00 -14.99 4.82
N PRO A 11 -6.30 -14.41 5.81
CA PRO A 11 -6.83 -13.30 6.62
C PRO A 11 -6.69 -11.90 6.01
N PHE A 12 -6.12 -11.72 4.83
CA PHE A 12 -5.70 -10.39 4.35
C PHE A 12 -6.63 -9.69 3.34
N ALA A 13 -7.93 -9.96 3.35
CA ALA A 13 -8.91 -9.21 2.54
C ALA A 13 -9.19 -7.76 3.03
N LEU A 14 -8.55 -7.30 4.12
CA LEU A 14 -8.96 -6.09 4.85
C LEU A 14 -8.24 -4.78 4.50
N LEU A 15 -7.30 -4.75 3.55
CA LEU A 15 -6.58 -3.52 3.19
C LEU A 15 -6.93 -2.97 1.80
N ALA A 16 -8.15 -3.19 1.31
CA ALA A 16 -8.66 -2.44 0.17
C ALA A 16 -9.24 -1.11 0.66
N PRO A 17 -8.86 0.04 0.07
CA PRO A 17 -9.53 1.29 0.37
C PRO A 17 -10.97 1.20 -0.13
N ASN A 18 -11.95 1.38 0.77
CA ASN A 18 -13.33 1.57 0.41
C ASN A 18 -13.47 2.87 -0.40
N ALA A 19 -13.59 2.72 -1.70
CA ALA A 19 -14.13 3.77 -2.54
C ALA A 19 -15.66 3.63 -2.49
N SER A 20 -16.32 4.60 -1.85
CA SER A 20 -17.74 4.98 -1.98
C SER A 20 -18.75 3.84 -2.03
N ASP A 21 -19.32 3.47 -0.88
CA ASP A 21 -20.64 2.86 -0.79
C ASP A 21 -21.73 3.93 -0.90
N VAL A 22 -22.44 3.94 -2.02
CA VAL A 22 -23.78 4.55 -2.16
C VAL A 22 -24.78 3.39 -2.19
N PRO A 23 -25.85 3.42 -1.36
CA PRO A 23 -26.67 2.24 -1.12
C PRO A 23 -27.72 2.01 -2.20
N HIS A 24 -27.94 0.76 -2.60
CA HIS A 24 -29.22 0.28 -3.11
C HIS A 24 -29.58 -1.04 -2.48
N ALA A 25 -30.79 -1.03 -1.87
CA ALA A 25 -31.47 -2.12 -1.18
C ALA A 25 -31.97 -3.22 -2.14
N HIS A 26 -32.04 -4.47 -1.70
CA HIS A 26 -33.25 -5.29 -1.45
C HIS A 26 -33.00 -6.81 -1.38
N HIS A 27 -33.58 -7.39 -0.30
CA HIS A 27 -34.21 -8.71 -0.07
C HIS A 27 -33.36 -10.00 -0.09
N ALA A 28 -33.21 -10.55 1.05
CA ALA A 28 -33.83 -11.57 1.90
C ALA A 28 -34.05 -12.99 1.29
N HIS A 29 -33.52 -14.04 1.96
CA HIS A 29 -34.27 -15.15 2.57
C HIS A 29 -33.34 -16.21 3.24
N HIS A 30 -33.60 -16.43 4.50
CA HIS A 30 -33.71 -17.60 5.40
C HIS A 30 -32.93 -18.90 5.15
N ALA A 31 -32.21 -19.41 6.19
CA ALA A 31 -32.62 -20.50 7.12
C ALA A 31 -31.40 -20.96 7.93
N ALA A 32 -31.47 -20.87 9.20
CA ALA A 32 -31.80 -21.79 10.30
C ALA A 32 -30.62 -22.61 10.89
N VAL A 33 -30.51 -22.47 12.20
CA VAL A 33 -29.75 -23.01 13.35
C VAL A 33 -29.94 -24.55 13.49
N PRO A 34 -29.12 -25.34 14.28
CA PRO A 34 -29.17 -25.31 15.75
C PRO A 34 -27.85 -25.55 16.53
N SER A 35 -27.77 -24.92 17.64
CA SER A 35 -27.47 -25.12 19.08
C SER A 35 -26.95 -26.48 19.58
N ALA A 36 -26.00 -26.46 20.51
CA ALA A 36 -26.08 -26.69 21.94
C ALA A 36 -24.94 -27.56 22.53
N HIS A 37 -24.36 -27.18 23.62
CA HIS A 37 -24.18 -27.76 24.97
C HIS A 37 -22.87 -27.28 25.60
N ALA A 38 -22.87 -26.51 26.64
CA ALA A 38 -23.11 -26.68 28.10
C ALA A 38 -21.85 -27.17 28.88
N MET A 39 -21.28 -26.26 29.66
CA MET A 39 -20.79 -26.11 31.04
C MET A 39 -20.32 -27.38 31.83
N PRO A 40 -19.60 -27.31 33.02
CA PRO A 40 -19.60 -26.27 34.04
C PRO A 40 -18.30 -26.03 34.91
N HIS A 41 -18.32 -24.92 35.69
CA HIS A 41 -17.87 -24.66 37.09
C HIS A 41 -16.44 -24.99 37.52
N SER A 42 -15.72 -24.28 38.36
CA SER A 42 -15.95 -23.31 39.44
C SER A 42 -14.63 -22.91 40.08
N ALA A 43 -14.47 -21.76 40.64
CA ALA A 43 -14.07 -21.46 42.03
C ALA A 43 -13.23 -20.19 42.17
N THR A 44 -13.80 -19.19 42.78
CA THR A 44 -13.13 -18.17 43.61
C THR A 44 -12.77 -18.73 44.98
N PRO A 45 -11.77 -18.19 45.76
CA PRO A 45 -12.15 -17.15 46.71
C PRO A 45 -11.11 -16.03 47.03
N GLU A 46 -11.69 -14.95 47.51
CA GLU A 46 -11.41 -14.16 48.71
C GLU A 46 -10.27 -13.14 48.84
N ARG A 47 -10.76 -12.00 49.18
CA ARG A 47 -10.26 -10.75 49.76
C ARG A 47 -9.17 -10.90 50.82
N GLN A 48 -8.30 -9.90 50.90
CA GLN A 48 -7.97 -9.22 52.16
C GLN A 48 -7.58 -7.76 51.95
N THR A 49 -8.34 -6.91 52.59
CA THR A 49 -8.16 -5.50 52.87
C THR A 49 -7.16 -5.30 54.01
N HIS A 50 -6.29 -4.29 53.92
CA HIS A 50 -5.91 -3.49 55.09
C HIS A 50 -5.47 -2.08 54.70
N ALA A 51 -6.15 -1.13 55.33
CA ALA A 51 -5.92 0.30 55.30
C ALA A 51 -4.86 0.71 56.35
N LEU A 52 -4.34 1.93 56.18
CA LEU A 52 -4.04 2.99 57.16
C LEU A 52 -3.06 3.99 56.54
N ARG A 53 -3.49 5.18 56.27
CA ARG A 53 -3.61 6.44 57.03
C ARG A 53 -2.29 7.22 57.23
N GLU A 54 -2.30 8.40 56.64
CA GLU A 54 -2.03 9.76 57.14
C GLU A 54 -0.63 10.17 57.60
N ALA A 55 -0.14 11.24 57.01
CA ALA A 55 0.15 12.55 57.61
C ALA A 55 0.91 13.43 56.58
N SER A 56 0.36 14.45 56.11
CA SER A 56 0.21 15.89 56.44
C SER A 56 1.51 16.71 56.45
N THR A 57 1.46 17.74 55.56
CA THR A 57 1.93 19.12 55.69
C THR A 57 3.43 19.44 55.80
N LEU A 58 3.92 20.27 54.85
CA LEU A 58 4.31 21.64 55.18
C LEU A 58 4.72 22.45 53.94
N ARG A 59 4.25 23.68 53.95
CA ARG A 59 4.48 24.76 52.98
C ARG A 59 5.90 25.32 53.08
N GLY A 60 6.36 25.89 51.97
CA GLY A 60 7.47 26.81 52.00
C GLY A 60 7.85 27.37 50.63
N ARG A 61 7.26 28.51 50.23
CA ARG A 61 7.89 29.44 49.26
C ARG A 61 8.85 30.35 50.00
N PRO A 62 9.93 30.81 49.38
CA PRO A 62 10.16 32.25 49.32
C PRO A 62 10.58 32.80 47.93
N ARG A 63 9.99 33.85 47.61
CA ARG A 63 10.24 35.23 47.17
C ARG A 63 11.56 35.54 46.48
N LEU A 64 11.36 36.23 45.37
CA LEU A 64 12.26 37.12 44.59
C LEU A 64 13.13 38.04 45.43
N ALA A 65 14.37 38.23 44.99
CA ALA A 65 15.14 39.46 45.21
C ALA A 65 15.77 39.93 43.90
N ARG A 66 15.36 41.12 43.46
CA ARG A 66 16.04 41.97 42.48
C ARG A 66 17.25 42.62 43.16
N MET A 67 18.38 42.69 42.43
CA MET A 67 19.31 43.79 42.64
C MET A 67 19.91 44.27 41.32
N SER A 68 19.78 45.55 41.11
CA SER A 68 20.31 46.43 40.11
C SER A 68 21.78 46.79 40.40
N GLY A 69 22.58 47.05 39.37
CA GLY A 69 23.88 47.67 39.58
C GLY A 69 24.66 47.85 38.28
N THR A 70 24.70 49.07 37.88
CA THR A 70 25.43 49.73 36.79
C THR A 70 26.95 49.64 36.88
N GLY A 71 27.64 49.58 35.74
CA GLY A 71 29.10 49.83 35.68
C GLY A 71 29.62 49.83 34.24
N ARG A 72 29.71 51.02 33.66
CA ARG A 72 30.43 51.31 32.41
C ARG A 72 31.93 51.29 32.68
N THR A 73 32.72 50.73 31.76
CA THR A 73 33.96 51.37 31.26
C THR A 73 34.43 50.72 29.95
N ALA A 74 34.76 51.56 29.02
CA ALA A 74 35.34 51.27 27.71
C ALA A 74 36.86 50.99 27.82
N LEU A 75 37.41 50.18 26.95
CA LEU A 75 38.65 50.49 26.23
C LEU A 75 38.85 49.65 24.97
N ALA A 76 39.48 50.26 24.02
CA ALA A 76 39.52 50.03 22.60
C ALA A 76 40.61 49.05 22.10
N LEU A 77 40.38 48.63 20.85
CA LEU A 77 41.34 48.37 19.74
C LEU A 77 42.28 47.14 19.82
N ALA A 78 42.01 46.18 18.94
CA ALA A 78 42.98 45.80 17.89
C ALA A 78 42.31 44.90 16.84
N LEU A 79 42.37 45.35 15.60
CA LEU A 79 42.02 44.64 14.36
C LEU A 79 42.86 43.38 14.19
N LEU A 80 42.19 42.24 13.84
CA LEU A 80 42.78 41.28 12.93
C LEU A 80 41.61 40.60 12.15
N LEU A 81 41.57 40.94 10.87
CA LEU A 81 40.70 40.40 9.86
C LEU A 81 40.97 38.88 9.69
N ALA A 82 39.99 38.04 10.04
CA ALA A 82 39.85 36.69 9.51
C ALA A 82 38.45 36.60 8.93
N THR A 83 38.33 36.75 7.63
CA THR A 83 37.12 36.57 6.86
C THR A 83 36.78 35.07 6.81
N SER A 84 35.94 34.61 7.74
CA SER A 84 35.25 33.34 7.62
C SER A 84 33.99 33.56 6.79
N ALA A 85 34.04 33.21 5.52
CA ALA A 85 32.86 33.14 4.67
C ALA A 85 31.93 32.04 5.19
N VAL A 86 30.89 32.42 5.93
CA VAL A 86 29.74 31.57 6.20
C VAL A 86 28.98 31.50 4.89
N MET A 87 29.17 30.40 4.17
CA MET A 87 28.29 30.03 3.07
C MET A 87 26.93 29.65 3.67
N THR A 88 26.01 30.60 3.72
CA THR A 88 24.58 30.33 3.85
C THR A 88 24.13 29.68 2.54
N SER A 89 24.05 28.36 2.52
CA SER A 89 23.38 27.64 1.46
C SER A 89 21.87 27.92 1.56
N ALA A 90 21.44 28.93 0.80
CA ALA A 90 20.01 29.09 0.53
C ALA A 90 19.50 27.82 -0.18
N PRO A 91 18.28 27.34 0.14
CA PRO A 91 17.70 26.24 -0.60
C PRO A 91 17.57 26.66 -2.06
N VAL A 92 18.28 25.96 -2.93
CA VAL A 92 18.12 26.10 -4.38
C VAL A 92 16.73 25.55 -4.70
N TYR A 93 15.74 26.44 -4.73
CA TYR A 93 14.47 26.14 -5.40
C TYR A 93 14.83 25.89 -6.86
N ALA A 94 14.71 24.63 -7.29
CA ALA A 94 14.81 24.28 -8.68
C ALA A 94 13.78 25.14 -9.44
N LYS A 95 14.28 26.03 -10.31
CA LYS A 95 13.42 26.77 -11.23
C LYS A 95 12.54 25.77 -11.96
N PRO A 96 11.22 26.02 -12.09
CA PRO A 96 10.36 25.17 -12.89
C PRO A 96 10.98 25.11 -14.29
N LEU A 97 11.30 23.90 -14.74
CA LEU A 97 11.74 23.65 -16.10
C LEU A 97 10.69 24.28 -17.03
N LYS A 98 11.12 25.29 -17.80
CA LYS A 98 10.30 25.86 -18.86
C LYS A 98 9.80 24.67 -19.68
N HIS A 99 8.48 24.58 -19.84
CA HIS A 99 7.83 23.58 -20.68
C HIS A 99 8.61 23.47 -21.99
N ALA A 100 9.39 22.41 -22.16
CA ALA A 100 9.90 22.03 -23.46
C ALA A 100 8.65 21.83 -24.33
N LYS A 101 8.55 22.58 -25.43
CA LYS A 101 7.52 22.35 -26.42
C LYS A 101 7.61 20.87 -26.79
N MET A 102 6.58 20.12 -26.39
CA MET A 102 6.49 18.71 -26.78
C MET A 102 6.66 18.62 -28.29
N PRO A 103 7.54 17.73 -28.80
CA PRO A 103 7.59 17.47 -30.22
C PRO A 103 6.17 17.08 -30.63
N LYS A 104 5.64 17.74 -31.68
CA LYS A 104 4.39 17.31 -32.31
C LYS A 104 4.67 15.91 -32.85
N VAL A 105 4.27 14.89 -32.11
CA VAL A 105 4.21 13.52 -32.60
C VAL A 105 3.26 13.57 -33.81
N PRO A 106 3.68 13.15 -35.01
CA PRO A 106 2.75 13.00 -36.11
C PRO A 106 1.66 12.05 -35.61
N ALA A 107 0.43 12.56 -35.54
CA ALA A 107 -0.73 11.69 -35.37
C ALA A 107 -0.74 10.80 -36.62
N THR A 108 -0.14 9.62 -36.51
CA THR A 108 -0.55 8.51 -37.37
C THR A 108 -2.03 8.36 -37.03
N ALA A 109 -2.88 8.83 -37.93
CA ALA A 109 -4.30 8.71 -37.85
C ALA A 109 -4.61 7.21 -37.77
N ALA A 110 -4.59 6.63 -36.58
CA ALA A 110 -5.27 5.37 -36.35
C ALA A 110 -6.73 5.67 -36.72
N HIS A 111 -7.22 4.97 -37.75
CA HIS A 111 -8.58 5.11 -38.22
C HIS A 111 -9.49 4.95 -36.97
N ALA A 112 -10.14 6.04 -36.56
CA ALA A 112 -11.07 5.99 -35.45
C ALA A 112 -12.24 5.10 -35.91
N THR A 113 -12.31 3.91 -35.35
CA THR A 113 -13.42 3.01 -35.61
C THR A 113 -14.64 3.61 -34.90
N PRO A 114 -15.77 3.84 -35.60
CA PRO A 114 -16.97 4.31 -34.93
C PRO A 114 -17.33 3.36 -33.78
N LEU A 115 -17.67 3.94 -32.62
CA LEU A 115 -18.13 3.13 -31.50
C LEU A 115 -19.38 2.35 -31.90
N PRO A 116 -19.48 1.05 -31.57
CA PRO A 116 -20.71 0.30 -31.64
C PRO A 116 -21.87 1.05 -30.97
N PRO A 117 -23.11 0.98 -31.51
CA PRO A 117 -24.22 1.80 -31.05
C PRO A 117 -24.51 1.71 -29.53
N GLU A 118 -24.30 0.53 -28.95
CA GLU A 118 -24.47 0.30 -27.51
C GLU A 118 -23.37 1.00 -26.68
N LEU A 119 -22.12 0.96 -27.12
CA LEU A 119 -21.02 1.68 -26.47
C LEU A 119 -21.16 3.19 -26.63
N ALA A 120 -21.62 3.65 -27.81
CA ALA A 120 -21.92 5.05 -28.03
C ALA A 120 -23.01 5.57 -27.09
N ARG A 121 -24.08 4.77 -26.87
CA ARG A 121 -25.13 5.10 -25.90
C ARG A 121 -24.60 5.13 -24.47
N ALA A 122 -23.80 4.14 -24.07
CA ALA A 122 -23.21 4.08 -22.73
C ALA A 122 -22.28 5.27 -22.47
N LEU A 123 -21.47 5.68 -23.46
CA LEU A 123 -20.62 6.86 -23.36
C LEU A 123 -21.47 8.14 -23.26
N ALA A 124 -22.49 8.28 -24.09
CA ALA A 124 -23.38 9.45 -24.05
C ALA A 124 -24.09 9.57 -22.69
N ALA A 125 -24.54 8.45 -22.10
CA ALA A 125 -25.16 8.42 -20.78
C ALA A 125 -24.22 8.93 -19.67
N SER A 126 -22.91 8.73 -19.81
CA SER A 126 -21.90 9.24 -18.86
C SER A 126 -21.75 10.75 -18.89
N LYS A 127 -22.18 11.41 -19.93
CA LYS A 127 -21.97 12.85 -20.23
C LYS A 127 -20.49 13.23 -20.32
N VAL A 128 -19.59 12.28 -20.48
CA VAL A 128 -18.15 12.52 -20.70
C VAL A 128 -17.92 12.74 -22.20
N PRO A 129 -17.25 13.83 -22.62
CA PRO A 129 -16.92 14.06 -24.01
C PRO A 129 -16.01 12.95 -24.57
N ALA A 130 -16.26 12.48 -25.78
CA ALA A 130 -15.45 11.47 -26.45
C ALA A 130 -13.95 11.87 -26.56
N ALA A 131 -13.65 13.18 -26.64
CA ALA A 131 -12.29 13.70 -26.62
C ALA A 131 -11.51 13.38 -25.33
N ASN A 132 -12.22 13.15 -24.20
CA ASN A 132 -11.65 12.84 -22.89
C ASN A 132 -11.54 11.33 -22.61
N VAL A 133 -11.82 10.51 -23.61
CA VAL A 133 -11.80 9.05 -23.53
C VAL A 133 -10.80 8.50 -24.54
N SER A 134 -9.95 7.57 -24.09
CA SER A 134 -9.09 6.76 -24.97
C SER A 134 -9.43 5.30 -24.79
N VAL A 135 -9.68 4.59 -25.90
CA VAL A 135 -10.01 3.16 -25.91
C VAL A 135 -9.17 2.45 -26.95
N ILE A 136 -8.74 1.25 -26.63
CA ILE A 136 -8.24 0.28 -27.60
C ILE A 136 -8.70 -1.12 -27.20
N VAL A 137 -9.15 -1.89 -28.18
CA VAL A 137 -9.44 -3.31 -28.09
C VAL A 137 -8.68 -4.01 -29.21
N ALA A 138 -7.79 -4.91 -28.86
CA ALA A 138 -6.98 -5.63 -29.83
C ALA A 138 -6.87 -7.11 -29.46
N LYS A 139 -6.90 -7.97 -30.48
CA LYS A 139 -6.73 -9.42 -30.28
C LYS A 139 -5.31 -9.68 -29.73
N VAL A 140 -5.21 -10.63 -28.83
CA VAL A 140 -3.90 -11.16 -28.40
C VAL A 140 -3.36 -12.04 -29.51
N ASP A 141 -2.29 -11.60 -30.11
CA ASP A 141 -1.64 -12.28 -31.23
C ASP A 141 -0.33 -12.94 -30.79
N ASN A 142 0.11 -13.92 -31.59
CA ASN A 142 1.42 -14.53 -31.39
C ASN A 142 2.53 -13.47 -31.68
N PRO A 143 3.44 -13.20 -30.73
CA PRO A 143 4.48 -12.17 -30.86
C PRO A 143 5.44 -12.40 -32.03
N LEU A 144 5.61 -13.66 -32.46
CA LEU A 144 6.43 -14.00 -33.63
C LEU A 144 5.83 -13.49 -34.94
N GLN A 145 4.49 -13.28 -34.99
CA GLN A 145 3.81 -12.79 -36.18
C GLN A 145 3.75 -11.26 -36.24
N THR A 146 3.70 -10.60 -35.08
CA THR A 146 3.45 -9.15 -34.98
C THR A 146 4.70 -8.33 -34.69
N ARG A 147 5.87 -8.98 -34.43
CA ARG A 147 7.12 -8.32 -34.01
C ARG A 147 6.90 -7.34 -32.84
N GLY A 148 6.03 -7.71 -31.87
CA GLY A 148 5.70 -6.89 -30.70
C GLY A 148 4.78 -5.69 -30.99
N ARG A 149 4.24 -5.56 -32.20
CA ARG A 149 3.25 -4.53 -32.54
C ARG A 149 1.83 -5.07 -32.35
N ILE A 150 0.93 -4.20 -31.94
CA ILE A 150 -0.50 -4.53 -31.90
C ILE A 150 -0.97 -4.67 -33.35
N ALA A 151 -1.63 -5.80 -33.69
CA ALA A 151 -2.37 -5.95 -34.92
C ALA A 151 -3.45 -4.83 -35.05
N ALA A 152 -4.07 -4.70 -36.22
CA ALA A 152 -5.14 -3.75 -36.42
C ALA A 152 -6.18 -3.88 -35.28
N PRO A 153 -6.40 -2.85 -34.46
CA PRO A 153 -7.33 -2.96 -33.33
C PRO A 153 -8.76 -3.16 -33.82
N LEU A 154 -9.51 -3.99 -33.09
CA LEU A 154 -10.95 -4.17 -33.32
C LEU A 154 -11.72 -2.87 -33.04
N LEU A 155 -11.27 -2.14 -32.03
CA LEU A 155 -11.83 -0.84 -31.64
C LEU A 155 -10.69 0.10 -31.24
N ALA A 156 -10.70 1.35 -31.74
CA ALA A 156 -9.75 2.38 -31.39
C ALA A 156 -10.42 3.76 -31.33
N MET A 157 -10.28 4.45 -30.21
CA MET A 157 -10.70 5.84 -30.02
C MET A 157 -9.62 6.60 -29.25
N ASN A 158 -9.04 7.63 -29.85
CA ASN A 158 -7.94 8.42 -29.28
C ASN A 158 -6.80 7.56 -28.67
N PRO A 159 -6.38 6.44 -29.29
CA PRO A 159 -5.54 5.44 -28.65
C PRO A 159 -4.13 5.95 -28.34
N GLY A 160 -3.61 6.93 -29.07
CA GLY A 160 -2.27 7.52 -28.89
C GLY A 160 -2.23 8.75 -27.97
N VAL A 161 -3.37 9.16 -27.37
CA VAL A 161 -3.40 10.33 -26.49
C VAL A 161 -2.93 9.93 -25.10
N PRO A 162 -1.82 10.51 -24.56
CA PRO A 162 -1.37 10.24 -23.20
C PRO A 162 -2.37 10.75 -22.17
N ARG A 163 -2.78 9.87 -21.27
CA ARG A 163 -3.74 10.17 -20.20
C ARG A 163 -3.20 9.70 -18.85
N ASN A 164 -3.73 10.27 -17.77
CA ASN A 164 -3.50 9.71 -16.45
C ASN A 164 -4.17 8.34 -16.37
N PRO A 165 -3.41 7.26 -16.13
CA PRO A 165 -3.97 5.91 -16.10
C PRO A 165 -4.51 5.52 -14.71
N ALA A 166 -4.31 6.37 -13.69
CA ALA A 166 -4.52 5.99 -12.30
C ALA A 166 -3.87 4.62 -12.00
N SER A 167 -4.49 3.79 -11.19
CA SER A 167 -3.89 2.50 -10.78
C SER A 167 -3.69 1.46 -11.89
N THR A 168 -4.10 1.71 -13.14
CA THR A 168 -3.68 0.83 -14.25
C THR A 168 -2.19 0.99 -14.58
N MET A 169 -1.50 2.06 -14.09
CA MET A 169 -0.04 2.20 -14.12
C MET A 169 0.68 1.02 -13.44
N LYS A 170 0.06 0.40 -12.43
CA LYS A 170 0.62 -0.78 -11.76
C LYS A 170 0.92 -1.94 -12.72
N LEU A 171 0.24 -2.01 -13.85
CA LEU A 171 0.52 -3.02 -14.87
C LEU A 171 1.89 -2.80 -15.53
N VAL A 172 2.27 -1.55 -15.77
CA VAL A 172 3.63 -1.21 -16.25
C VAL A 172 4.68 -1.67 -15.24
N THR A 173 4.48 -1.32 -13.97
CA THR A 173 5.39 -1.72 -12.89
C THR A 173 5.46 -3.25 -12.75
N THR A 174 4.31 -3.94 -12.84
CA THR A 174 4.22 -5.41 -12.74
C THR A 174 4.98 -6.09 -13.87
N ILE A 175 4.71 -5.71 -15.12
CA ILE A 175 5.32 -6.35 -16.30
C ILE A 175 6.83 -6.13 -16.27
N ALA A 176 7.28 -4.90 -16.06
CA ALA A 176 8.71 -4.59 -15.96
C ALA A 176 9.41 -5.36 -14.83
N ALA A 177 8.74 -5.51 -13.67
CA ALA A 177 9.30 -6.24 -12.54
C ALA A 177 9.37 -7.75 -12.79
N LEU A 178 8.32 -8.35 -13.33
CA LEU A 178 8.30 -9.77 -13.66
C LEU A 178 9.37 -10.14 -14.69
N ASP A 179 9.55 -9.32 -15.73
CA ASP A 179 10.58 -9.53 -16.76
C ASP A 179 12.00 -9.31 -16.24
N THR A 180 12.19 -8.37 -15.30
CA THR A 180 13.53 -7.98 -14.83
C THR A 180 14.01 -8.84 -13.66
N LEU A 181 13.12 -9.18 -12.74
CA LEU A 181 13.46 -9.86 -11.48
C LEU A 181 13.08 -11.34 -11.50
N GLY A 182 12.10 -11.74 -12.30
CA GLY A 182 11.50 -13.07 -12.30
C GLY A 182 10.47 -13.26 -11.18
N PRO A 183 9.53 -14.22 -11.34
CA PRO A 183 8.41 -14.42 -10.41
C PRO A 183 8.86 -14.92 -9.03
N ASP A 184 10.00 -15.59 -8.93
CA ASP A 184 10.55 -16.17 -7.71
C ASP A 184 11.42 -15.21 -6.89
N TYR A 185 11.59 -13.97 -7.37
CA TYR A 185 12.33 -12.95 -6.62
C TYR A 185 11.75 -12.77 -5.22
N ARG A 186 12.64 -12.65 -4.19
CA ARG A 186 12.26 -12.45 -2.79
C ARG A 186 13.08 -11.32 -2.17
N TRP A 187 12.41 -10.48 -1.42
CA TRP A 187 13.05 -9.46 -0.59
C TRP A 187 13.75 -10.08 0.61
N ARG A 188 14.65 -9.30 1.21
CA ARG A 188 15.41 -9.73 2.39
C ARG A 188 15.22 -8.72 3.51
N THR A 189 14.91 -9.24 4.70
CA THR A 189 15.01 -8.52 5.97
C THR A 189 16.05 -9.24 6.80
N GLN A 190 17.12 -8.53 7.17
CA GLN A 190 18.28 -9.11 7.84
C GLN A 190 18.42 -8.57 9.25
N ALA A 191 18.84 -9.42 10.17
CA ALA A 191 19.19 -9.06 11.53
C ALA A 191 20.68 -9.23 11.78
N PHE A 192 21.32 -8.20 12.32
CA PHE A 192 22.74 -8.19 12.69
C PHE A 192 22.90 -7.80 14.14
N THR A 193 24.08 -8.06 14.70
CA THR A 193 24.49 -7.56 16.04
C THR A 193 25.92 -7.08 16.04
N ASP A 194 26.17 -6.05 16.85
CA ASP A 194 27.50 -5.56 17.20
C ASP A 194 28.02 -6.15 18.53
N GLY A 195 27.14 -6.94 19.20
CA GLY A 195 27.43 -7.50 20.51
C GLY A 195 27.80 -8.97 20.53
N THR A 196 28.00 -9.46 21.74
CA THR A 196 28.25 -10.87 22.05
C THR A 196 26.94 -11.57 22.43
N SER A 197 26.93 -12.90 22.32
CA SER A 197 25.80 -13.72 22.76
C SER A 197 26.31 -14.95 23.49
N ASP A 198 25.71 -15.25 24.63
CA ASP A 198 25.93 -16.47 25.40
C ASP A 198 25.07 -17.65 24.93
N GLY A 199 24.40 -17.52 23.78
CA GLY A 199 23.45 -18.49 23.23
C GLY A 199 22.01 -18.29 23.73
N ARG A 200 21.76 -17.28 24.60
CA ARG A 200 20.42 -16.88 25.07
C ARG A 200 20.25 -15.38 25.10
N THR A 201 21.22 -14.64 25.63
CA THR A 201 21.21 -13.20 25.78
C THR A 201 22.14 -12.56 24.76
N LEU A 202 21.64 -11.56 24.08
CA LEU A 202 22.37 -10.70 23.21
C LEU A 202 22.77 -9.43 23.99
N ASP A 203 24.05 -9.34 24.34
CA ASP A 203 24.63 -8.15 24.97
C ASP A 203 25.19 -7.22 23.90
N GLY A 204 24.32 -6.38 23.36
CA GLY A 204 24.58 -5.45 22.26
C GLY A 204 23.31 -5.12 21.50
N ASN A 205 23.45 -4.28 20.47
CA ASN A 205 22.31 -3.85 19.68
C ASN A 205 21.89 -4.92 18.66
N LEU A 206 20.60 -4.94 18.36
CA LEU A 206 20.02 -5.70 17.26
C LEU A 206 19.70 -4.74 16.11
N TYR A 207 20.39 -4.92 14.98
CA TYR A 207 20.20 -4.12 13.78
C TYR A 207 19.27 -4.83 12.81
N PHE A 208 18.22 -4.16 12.35
CA PHE A 208 17.40 -4.62 11.24
C PHE A 208 17.72 -3.85 9.98
N LYS A 209 17.98 -4.58 8.89
CA LYS A 209 18.23 -4.01 7.56
C LYS A 209 17.30 -4.64 6.53
N GLY A 210 16.42 -3.83 5.93
CA GLY A 210 15.47 -4.27 4.91
C GLY A 210 15.88 -3.90 3.51
N THR A 211 15.37 -4.65 2.52
CA THR A 211 15.50 -4.32 1.09
C THR A 211 14.19 -3.80 0.50
N GLY A 212 13.23 -3.42 1.33
CA GLY A 212 11.94 -2.88 0.90
C GLY A 212 10.90 -3.95 0.60
N ASP A 213 10.78 -4.96 1.46
CA ASP A 213 9.76 -5.99 1.33
C ASP A 213 8.35 -5.36 1.36
N PRO A 214 7.56 -5.48 0.28
CA PRO A 214 6.21 -4.94 0.21
C PRO A 214 5.21 -5.66 1.13
N LYS A 215 5.56 -6.84 1.64
CA LYS A 215 4.69 -7.69 2.44
C LYS A 215 5.36 -8.17 3.74
N LEU A 216 6.14 -7.31 4.40
CA LEU A 216 6.59 -7.57 5.77
C LEU A 216 5.39 -7.38 6.73
N VAL A 217 4.41 -8.26 6.59
CA VAL A 217 3.17 -8.31 7.36
C VAL A 217 3.38 -9.07 8.68
N PRO A 218 2.40 -9.07 9.62
CA PRO A 218 2.56 -9.76 10.90
C PRO A 218 3.03 -11.20 10.76
N GLU A 219 2.50 -11.96 9.84
CA GLU A 219 2.86 -13.37 9.61
C GLU A 219 4.31 -13.55 9.15
N GLU A 220 4.82 -12.62 8.33
CA GLU A 220 6.23 -12.64 7.93
C GLU A 220 7.14 -12.18 9.08
N MET A 221 6.68 -11.21 9.89
CA MET A 221 7.40 -10.80 11.09
C MET A 221 7.44 -11.92 12.15
N GLU A 222 6.36 -12.70 12.31
CA GLU A 222 6.34 -13.89 13.19
C GLU A 222 7.39 -14.92 12.76
N LYS A 223 7.48 -15.21 11.46
CA LYS A 223 8.52 -16.09 10.91
C LYS A 223 9.91 -15.55 11.20
N PHE A 224 10.12 -14.25 11.00
CA PHE A 224 11.39 -13.59 11.26
C PHE A 224 11.77 -13.65 12.75
N VAL A 225 10.81 -13.44 13.66
CA VAL A 225 10.97 -13.62 15.10
C VAL A 225 11.34 -15.06 15.44
N ALA A 226 10.67 -16.05 14.83
CA ALA A 226 10.97 -17.45 15.04
C ALA A 226 12.39 -17.82 14.54
N GLU A 227 12.83 -17.26 13.41
CA GLU A 227 14.20 -17.42 12.90
C GLU A 227 15.25 -16.85 13.87
N LEU A 228 14.98 -15.67 14.49
CA LEU A 228 15.83 -15.09 15.52
C LEU A 228 15.90 -15.97 16.79
N ARG A 229 14.76 -16.52 17.22
CA ARG A 229 14.68 -17.47 18.32
C ARG A 229 15.50 -18.73 18.05
N ASN A 230 15.40 -19.27 16.83
CA ASN A 230 16.16 -20.45 16.40
C ASN A 230 17.67 -20.16 16.29
N ALA A 231 18.06 -18.93 16.03
CA ALA A 231 19.46 -18.48 16.08
C ALA A 231 19.98 -18.31 17.52
N GLY A 232 19.18 -18.66 18.54
CA GLY A 232 19.55 -18.67 19.95
C GLY A 232 19.31 -17.36 20.69
N VAL A 233 18.69 -16.34 20.07
CA VAL A 233 18.39 -15.08 20.75
C VAL A 233 17.12 -15.23 21.57
N THR A 234 17.20 -15.00 22.90
CA THR A 234 16.07 -15.03 23.83
C THR A 234 15.87 -13.67 24.47
N ASN A 235 16.94 -13.04 24.92
CA ASN A 235 16.94 -11.73 25.57
C ASN A 235 17.78 -10.77 24.73
N ILE A 236 17.35 -9.52 24.64
CA ILE A 236 18.06 -8.44 23.96
C ILE A 236 18.30 -7.32 24.98
N ASN A 237 19.56 -7.05 25.32
CA ASN A 237 19.97 -6.05 26.32
C ASN A 237 20.33 -4.69 25.70
N GLY A 238 20.45 -4.61 24.37
CA GLY A 238 20.72 -3.34 23.67
C GLY A 238 19.48 -2.76 23.00
N ASP A 239 19.72 -1.78 22.11
CA ASP A 239 18.69 -1.13 21.31
C ASP A 239 18.37 -1.92 20.04
N ILE A 240 17.19 -1.66 19.48
CA ILE A 240 16.85 -2.00 18.10
C ILE A 240 17.24 -0.83 17.21
N VAL A 241 18.10 -1.09 16.22
CA VAL A 241 18.60 -0.11 15.27
C VAL A 241 18.05 -0.43 13.88
N LEU A 242 17.34 0.53 13.27
CA LEU A 242 16.68 0.36 11.98
C LEU A 242 17.55 0.96 10.86
N ASP A 243 18.19 0.09 10.07
CA ASP A 243 18.99 0.46 8.91
C ASP A 243 18.13 0.58 7.65
N ARG A 244 17.89 1.83 7.25
CA ARG A 244 17.11 2.19 6.07
C ARG A 244 17.97 2.62 4.88
N SER A 245 19.27 2.34 4.91
CA SER A 245 20.21 2.76 3.88
C SER A 245 19.97 2.16 2.48
N ALA A 246 19.04 1.21 2.37
CA ALA A 246 18.63 0.65 1.08
C ALA A 246 17.86 1.65 0.20
N TYR A 247 17.29 2.70 0.78
CA TYR A 247 16.60 3.77 0.04
C TYR A 247 17.31 5.12 0.27
N SER A 248 17.27 5.98 -0.74
CA SER A 248 17.76 7.35 -0.61
C SER A 248 16.86 8.17 0.32
N SER A 249 17.44 9.18 0.97
CA SER A 249 16.78 9.96 2.02
C SER A 249 15.63 10.85 1.51
N ASP A 250 15.55 11.08 0.20
CA ASP A 250 14.49 11.85 -0.47
C ASP A 250 13.21 11.03 -0.71
N ILE A 251 13.25 9.71 -0.49
CA ILE A 251 12.07 8.87 -0.62
C ILE A 251 11.06 9.24 0.49
N GLY A 252 9.83 9.59 0.08
CA GLY A 252 8.77 10.00 0.99
C GLY A 252 8.78 11.49 1.37
N ALA A 253 9.69 12.29 0.80
CA ALA A 253 9.71 13.74 1.01
C ALA A 253 8.50 14.47 0.40
N THR A 254 7.83 13.87 -0.57
CA THR A 254 6.54 14.37 -1.10
C THR A 254 5.41 13.89 -0.21
N GLY A 255 4.64 14.81 0.36
CA GLY A 255 3.45 14.51 1.15
C GLY A 255 2.37 13.76 0.37
N ALA A 256 1.25 13.49 1.02
CA ALA A 256 0.09 12.85 0.41
C ALA A 256 -0.42 13.67 -0.80
N ILE A 257 -0.84 12.97 -1.85
CA ILE A 257 -1.34 13.59 -3.10
C ILE A 257 -2.62 14.42 -2.88
N ASP A 258 -3.38 14.08 -1.86
CA ASP A 258 -4.65 14.67 -1.44
C ASP A 258 -4.55 15.44 -0.11
N GLY A 259 -3.36 15.48 0.51
CA GLY A 259 -3.12 16.11 1.81
C GLY A 259 -3.57 15.26 3.01
N GLU A 260 -4.01 14.01 2.79
CA GLU A 260 -4.48 13.10 3.86
C GLU A 260 -3.36 12.13 4.25
N ASP A 261 -2.41 12.57 5.07
CA ASP A 261 -1.24 11.78 5.49
C ASP A 261 -1.58 10.59 6.40
N ASP A 262 -2.75 10.61 7.04
CA ASP A 262 -3.26 9.54 7.90
C ASP A 262 -3.89 8.37 7.12
N ARG A 263 -4.06 8.52 5.81
CA ARG A 263 -4.61 7.45 4.96
C ARG A 263 -3.55 6.39 4.63
N PRO A 264 -3.84 5.10 4.86
CA PRO A 264 -2.89 4.02 4.57
C PRO A 264 -2.39 3.98 3.12
N TYR A 265 -3.22 4.37 2.13
CA TYR A 265 -2.83 4.37 0.72
C TYR A 265 -1.79 5.45 0.36
N ASN A 266 -1.58 6.45 1.24
CA ASN A 266 -0.58 7.52 1.09
C ASN A 266 0.75 7.20 1.77
N VAL A 267 0.84 6.12 2.56
CA VAL A 267 2.07 5.76 3.27
C VAL A 267 3.26 5.71 2.31
N ALA A 268 4.31 6.42 2.68
CA ALA A 268 5.55 6.47 1.93
C ALA A 268 6.28 5.11 1.95
N PRO A 269 7.04 4.77 0.88
CA PRO A 269 7.90 3.59 0.88
C PRO A 269 8.97 3.64 1.98
N ASP A 270 9.30 2.46 2.52
CA ASP A 270 10.33 2.30 3.55
C ASP A 270 11.02 0.94 3.39
N PRO A 271 12.37 0.83 3.49
CA PRO A 271 13.07 -0.46 3.41
C PRO A 271 12.64 -1.48 4.46
N LEU A 272 12.10 -1.01 5.59
CA LEU A 272 11.60 -1.81 6.72
C LEU A 272 10.11 -1.53 6.96
N LEU A 273 9.30 -1.58 5.91
CA LEU A 273 7.88 -1.27 5.97
C LEU A 273 7.09 -2.41 6.62
N TYR A 274 6.94 -2.39 7.92
CA TYR A 274 6.10 -3.35 8.64
C TYR A 274 4.61 -3.03 8.44
N SER A 275 3.81 -4.05 8.11
CA SER A 275 2.35 -3.99 7.97
C SER A 275 1.81 -2.72 7.32
N PHE A 276 2.47 -2.27 6.23
CA PHE A 276 2.11 -1.04 5.49
C PHE A 276 2.10 0.23 6.35
N LYS A 277 2.70 0.23 7.54
CA LYS A 277 2.59 1.28 8.57
C LYS A 277 1.12 1.64 8.87
N ALA A 278 0.22 0.68 8.85
CA ALA A 278 -1.22 0.87 9.01
C ALA A 278 -1.77 0.04 10.17
N MET A 279 -2.66 0.65 10.94
CA MET A 279 -3.49 0.00 11.96
C MET A 279 -4.89 -0.20 11.39
N SER A 280 -5.41 -1.42 11.53
CA SER A 280 -6.78 -1.78 11.19
C SER A 280 -7.54 -2.09 12.45
N PHE A 281 -8.60 -1.36 12.72
CA PHE A 281 -9.52 -1.61 13.83
C PHE A 281 -10.81 -2.18 13.26
N SER A 282 -11.22 -3.36 13.69
CA SER A 282 -12.51 -3.94 13.32
C SER A 282 -13.48 -3.93 14.51
N PHE A 283 -14.74 -3.68 14.23
CA PHE A 283 -15.79 -3.46 15.21
C PHE A 283 -16.89 -4.50 15.03
N ALA A 284 -17.29 -5.14 16.13
CA ALA A 284 -18.42 -6.06 16.17
C ALA A 284 -19.35 -5.69 17.32
N GLY A 285 -20.62 -5.42 17.00
CA GLY A 285 -21.65 -5.10 18.01
C GLY A 285 -22.17 -6.38 18.68
N ASN A 286 -22.19 -6.38 20.03
CA ASN A 286 -22.68 -7.50 20.83
C ASN A 286 -24.14 -7.31 21.27
N ALA A 287 -24.82 -8.42 21.53
CA ALA A 287 -26.21 -8.44 22.01
C ALA A 287 -26.39 -7.81 23.41
N ASN A 288 -25.32 -7.75 24.22
CA ASN A 288 -25.30 -7.12 25.54
C ASN A 288 -25.14 -5.59 25.48
N GLY A 289 -25.11 -4.97 24.32
CA GLY A 289 -24.96 -3.53 24.13
C GLY A 289 -23.51 -3.03 24.11
N THR A 290 -22.51 -3.93 24.11
CA THR A 290 -21.09 -3.58 23.96
C THR A 290 -20.62 -3.70 22.52
N VAL A 291 -19.45 -3.14 22.21
CA VAL A 291 -18.78 -3.29 20.90
C VAL A 291 -17.40 -3.87 21.14
N ASP A 292 -17.06 -4.95 20.47
CA ASP A 292 -15.69 -5.47 20.45
C ASP A 292 -14.85 -4.69 19.46
N VAL A 293 -13.60 -4.42 19.83
CA VAL A 293 -12.60 -3.76 18.99
C VAL A 293 -11.40 -4.69 18.84
N ASN A 294 -11.20 -5.20 17.64
CA ASN A 294 -10.00 -5.98 17.30
C ASN A 294 -9.02 -5.11 16.54
N VAL A 295 -7.72 -5.34 16.76
CA VAL A 295 -6.64 -4.53 16.17
C VAL A 295 -5.66 -5.41 15.43
N LEU A 296 -5.29 -5.01 14.22
CA LEU A 296 -4.20 -5.57 13.44
C LEU A 296 -3.29 -4.46 12.91
N PRO A 297 -1.95 -4.64 12.95
CA PRO A 297 -1.21 -5.71 13.62
C PRO A 297 -1.25 -5.58 15.14
N PRO A 298 -0.89 -6.63 15.90
CA PRO A 298 -0.68 -6.49 17.34
C PRO A 298 0.49 -5.54 17.61
N LEU A 299 0.30 -4.58 18.54
CA LEU A 299 1.30 -3.57 18.88
C LEU A 299 1.45 -3.49 20.41
N ALA A 300 2.65 -3.74 20.91
CA ALA A 300 2.94 -3.68 22.36
C ALA A 300 2.82 -2.26 22.96
N ASN A 301 2.86 -1.24 22.12
CA ASN A 301 2.78 0.18 22.50
C ASN A 301 1.45 0.83 22.07
N LEU A 302 0.36 0.06 21.95
CA LEU A 302 -0.98 0.57 21.65
C LEU A 302 -1.92 0.33 22.83
N GLN A 303 -2.58 1.39 23.26
CA GLN A 303 -3.71 1.35 24.18
C GLN A 303 -5.00 1.62 23.42
N VAL A 304 -6.03 0.82 23.67
CA VAL A 304 -7.38 1.00 23.11
C VAL A 304 -8.34 1.37 24.22
N ALA A 305 -8.94 2.54 24.11
CA ALA A 305 -10.03 3.00 24.97
C ALA A 305 -11.33 2.95 24.16
N ASN A 306 -12.28 2.13 24.59
CA ASN A 306 -13.52 1.89 23.86
C ASN A 306 -14.72 2.22 24.76
N ASP A 307 -15.36 3.34 24.43
CA ASP A 307 -16.56 3.85 25.08
C ASP A 307 -17.78 3.77 24.12
N MET A 308 -17.72 2.92 23.09
CA MET A 308 -18.83 2.72 22.17
C MET A 308 -19.93 1.85 22.79
N ALA A 309 -21.19 2.19 22.49
CA ALA A 309 -22.35 1.34 22.75
C ALA A 309 -22.83 0.69 21.44
N SER A 310 -23.28 -0.56 21.52
CA SER A 310 -23.99 -1.22 20.43
C SER A 310 -25.47 -0.81 20.46
N SER A 311 -25.95 -0.26 19.34
CA SER A 311 -27.36 0.18 19.21
C SER A 311 -28.13 -0.73 18.27
N PRO A 312 -29.30 -1.28 18.69
CA PRO A 312 -30.15 -2.05 17.79
C PRO A 312 -30.81 -1.20 16.70
N ALA A 313 -30.85 0.13 16.88
CA ALA A 313 -31.44 1.05 15.93
C ALA A 313 -30.40 1.60 14.93
N GLY A 314 -30.73 1.58 13.66
CA GLY A 314 -30.00 2.22 12.57
C GLY A 314 -29.55 1.26 11.47
N ASN A 315 -29.46 1.81 10.26
CA ASN A 315 -28.87 1.08 9.16
C ASN A 315 -27.34 1.25 9.16
N CYS A 316 -26.62 0.34 8.57
CA CYS A 316 -25.17 0.31 8.55
C CYS A 316 -24.54 1.31 7.53
N GLY A 317 -25.34 2.02 6.71
CA GLY A 317 -24.83 2.88 5.63
C GLY A 317 -23.90 3.99 6.12
N ASP A 318 -24.20 4.60 7.27
CA ASP A 318 -23.44 5.73 7.82
C ASP A 318 -22.76 5.41 9.15
N TRP A 319 -22.33 4.17 9.35
CA TRP A 319 -21.78 3.71 10.61
C TRP A 319 -20.60 4.57 11.12
N LEU A 320 -19.72 5.01 10.19
CA LEU A 320 -18.53 5.80 10.55
C LEU A 320 -18.88 7.21 11.07
N THR A 321 -20.01 7.78 10.67
CA THR A 321 -20.47 9.08 11.19
C THR A 321 -21.08 8.99 12.60
N ARG A 322 -21.35 7.77 13.05
CA ARG A 322 -21.97 7.49 14.37
C ARG A 322 -20.94 7.17 15.44
N ILE A 323 -19.71 6.88 15.05
CA ILE A 323 -18.59 6.67 15.96
C ILE A 323 -17.57 7.80 15.77
N HIS A 324 -16.75 8.01 16.79
CA HIS A 324 -15.72 9.05 16.80
C HIS A 324 -14.36 8.40 17.07
N PRO A 325 -13.72 7.82 16.02
CA PRO A 325 -12.40 7.24 16.15
C PRO A 325 -11.34 8.34 16.23
N THR A 326 -10.41 8.22 17.15
CA THR A 326 -9.23 9.09 17.24
C THR A 326 -7.98 8.25 17.49
N LEU A 327 -6.86 8.68 16.91
CA LEU A 327 -5.54 8.12 17.19
C LEU A 327 -4.63 9.26 17.65
N SER A 328 -3.99 9.10 18.78
CA SER A 328 -3.03 10.06 19.34
C SER A 328 -1.75 9.35 19.77
N THR A 329 -0.70 10.13 20.02
CA THR A 329 0.58 9.63 20.53
C THR A 329 0.85 10.31 21.88
N THR A 330 1.21 9.54 22.89
CA THR A 330 1.61 10.05 24.21
C THR A 330 3.03 10.61 24.18
N ALA A 331 3.44 11.31 25.23
CA ALA A 331 4.78 11.92 25.32
C ALA A 331 5.91 10.86 25.29
N ASP A 332 5.69 9.67 25.83
CA ASP A 332 6.60 8.52 25.77
C ASP A 332 6.51 7.74 24.46
N GLY A 333 5.55 8.14 23.59
CA GLY A 333 5.40 7.63 22.22
C GLY A 333 4.57 6.38 22.08
N ALA A 334 3.76 6.02 23.08
CA ALA A 334 2.75 5.03 22.90
C ALA A 334 1.57 5.60 22.08
N TYR A 335 0.89 4.73 21.34
CA TYR A 335 -0.32 5.07 20.62
C TYR A 335 -1.53 4.90 21.54
N VAL A 336 -2.49 5.80 21.42
CA VAL A 336 -3.78 5.72 22.10
C VAL A 336 -4.88 5.86 21.07
N ALA A 337 -5.59 4.76 20.80
CA ALA A 337 -6.80 4.76 19.99
C ALA A 337 -8.02 4.87 20.89
N ARG A 338 -8.87 5.87 20.65
CA ARG A 338 -10.12 6.07 21.38
C ARG A 338 -11.30 5.97 20.44
N PHE A 339 -12.32 5.27 20.90
CA PHE A 339 -13.57 5.08 20.17
C PHE A 339 -14.74 5.43 21.09
N SER A 340 -15.65 6.25 20.61
CA SER A 340 -16.90 6.61 21.32
C SER A 340 -18.06 6.69 20.33
N GLY A 341 -19.29 6.77 20.84
CA GLY A 341 -20.50 6.86 20.02
C GLY A 341 -21.30 5.55 19.96
N ASN A 342 -22.18 5.44 18.96
CA ASN A 342 -23.14 4.34 18.86
C ASN A 342 -22.91 3.53 17.59
N TYR A 343 -22.37 2.33 17.72
CA TYR A 343 -22.18 1.41 16.60
C TYR A 343 -23.47 0.64 16.31
N PRO A 344 -24.01 0.65 15.08
CA PRO A 344 -25.24 -0.07 14.78
C PRO A 344 -25.04 -1.60 14.86
N ALA A 345 -25.86 -2.27 15.65
CA ALA A 345 -25.79 -3.74 15.81
C ALA A 345 -26.09 -4.51 14.49
N SER A 346 -26.74 -3.85 13.52
CA SER A 346 -26.97 -4.40 12.18
C SER A 346 -25.72 -4.37 11.29
N CYS A 347 -24.64 -3.72 11.72
CA CYS A 347 -23.37 -3.76 11.02
C CYS A 347 -22.68 -5.09 11.36
N GLU A 348 -22.40 -5.87 10.34
CA GLU A 348 -21.37 -6.89 10.40
C GLU A 348 -20.00 -6.18 10.60
N ASP A 349 -18.92 -6.94 10.69
CA ASP A 349 -17.58 -6.41 10.91
C ASP A 349 -17.26 -5.26 9.96
N LYS A 350 -17.10 -4.07 10.50
CA LYS A 350 -16.64 -2.87 9.81
C LYS A 350 -15.26 -2.49 10.30
N GLY A 351 -14.47 -1.87 9.45
CA GLY A 351 -13.10 -1.52 9.79
C GLY A 351 -12.78 -0.04 9.60
N TRP A 352 -12.00 0.51 10.55
CA TRP A 352 -11.34 1.79 10.42
C TRP A 352 -9.83 1.58 10.29
N ASN A 353 -9.28 2.08 9.17
CA ASN A 353 -7.87 1.93 8.85
C ASN A 353 -7.19 3.30 8.91
N VAL A 354 -6.06 3.37 9.60
CA VAL A 354 -5.31 4.61 9.78
C VAL A 354 -3.81 4.35 9.69
N ALA A 355 -3.07 5.25 9.05
CA ALA A 355 -1.61 5.18 9.04
C ALA A 355 -1.03 5.57 10.39
N ALA A 356 -0.04 4.81 10.88
CA ALA A 356 0.66 5.16 12.10
C ALA A 356 1.48 6.45 11.90
N PRO A 357 1.50 7.38 12.88
CA PRO A 357 2.26 8.61 12.76
C PRO A 357 3.77 8.39 12.64
N ASP A 358 4.32 7.49 13.47
CA ASP A 358 5.75 7.23 13.58
C ASP A 358 6.10 5.82 13.10
N ARG A 359 6.96 5.71 12.09
CA ARG A 359 7.37 4.45 11.48
C ARG A 359 8.27 3.58 12.36
N ASP A 360 9.14 4.23 13.17
CA ASP A 360 10.11 3.52 14.01
C ASP A 360 9.40 2.89 15.21
N ARG A 361 8.53 3.65 15.85
CA ARG A 361 7.70 3.20 16.97
C ARG A 361 6.67 2.15 16.54
N PHE A 362 6.15 2.27 15.33
CA PHE A 362 5.22 1.28 14.77
C PHE A 362 5.93 -0.06 14.53
N PHE A 363 7.11 -0.02 13.91
CA PHE A 363 7.95 -1.22 13.73
C PHE A 363 8.30 -1.86 15.08
N LEU A 364 8.78 -1.05 16.04
CA LEU A 364 9.12 -1.53 17.37
C LEU A 364 7.91 -2.16 18.09
N GLY A 365 6.75 -1.49 18.03
CA GLY A 365 5.53 -1.98 18.68
C GLY A 365 5.12 -3.36 18.18
N GLY A 366 5.16 -3.54 16.84
CA GLY A 366 4.87 -4.83 16.22
C GLY A 366 5.90 -5.90 16.55
N PHE A 367 7.18 -5.59 16.38
CA PHE A 367 8.25 -6.52 16.75
C PHE A 367 8.18 -6.91 18.23
N ARG A 368 8.02 -5.94 19.14
CA ARG A 368 7.94 -6.20 20.60
C ARG A 368 6.75 -7.09 20.96
N ALA A 369 5.58 -6.85 20.36
CA ALA A 369 4.39 -7.68 20.60
C ALA A 369 4.66 -9.16 20.23
N LEU A 370 5.20 -9.41 19.05
CA LEU A 370 5.50 -10.76 18.57
C LEU A 370 6.69 -11.39 19.31
N TRP A 371 7.71 -10.59 19.64
CA TRP A 371 8.86 -11.04 20.44
C TRP A 371 8.44 -11.52 21.82
N GLN A 372 7.62 -10.75 22.54
CA GLN A 372 7.07 -11.12 23.85
C GLN A 372 6.15 -12.34 23.76
N ALA A 373 5.29 -12.40 22.75
CA ALA A 373 4.43 -13.55 22.51
C ALA A 373 5.23 -14.84 22.27
N SER A 374 6.44 -14.75 21.68
CA SER A 374 7.38 -15.88 21.52
C SER A 374 8.17 -16.23 22.79
N GLY A 375 7.95 -15.54 23.91
CA GLY A 375 8.70 -15.69 25.16
C GLY A 375 10.06 -14.97 25.18
N GLY A 376 10.28 -14.03 24.26
CA GLY A 376 11.47 -13.19 24.22
C GLY A 376 11.38 -11.98 25.16
N GLN A 377 12.52 -11.48 25.64
CA GLN A 377 12.61 -10.28 26.48
C GLN A 377 13.39 -9.19 25.76
N PHE A 378 12.88 -7.96 25.84
CA PHE A 378 13.49 -6.78 25.25
C PHE A 378 13.03 -5.52 26.00
N ASN A 379 13.96 -4.76 26.54
CA ASN A 379 13.70 -3.53 27.28
C ASN A 379 14.39 -2.29 26.68
N GLY A 380 15.09 -2.43 25.55
CA GLY A 380 15.78 -1.36 24.86
C GLY A 380 14.84 -0.41 24.11
N ASN A 381 15.44 0.58 23.45
CA ASN A 381 14.75 1.56 22.63
C ASN A 381 14.88 1.25 21.15
N VAL A 382 14.16 2.01 20.32
CA VAL A 382 14.33 2.01 18.86
C VAL A 382 15.01 3.30 18.42
N ARG A 383 15.93 3.19 17.46
CA ARG A 383 16.53 4.33 16.77
C ARG A 383 16.89 4.01 15.33
N THR A 384 16.94 5.02 14.49
CA THR A 384 17.50 4.90 13.15
C THR A 384 19.04 4.86 13.23
N GLY A 385 19.66 4.05 12.38
CA GLY A 385 21.12 3.94 12.26
C GLY A 385 21.50 3.03 11.10
N THR A 386 22.77 2.72 10.96
CA THR A 386 23.29 1.80 9.95
C THR A 386 23.98 0.62 10.62
N VAL A 387 23.93 -0.54 9.98
CA VAL A 387 24.70 -1.71 10.41
C VAL A 387 26.18 -1.34 10.38
N PRO A 388 26.90 -1.41 11.51
CA PRO A 388 28.32 -1.03 11.54
C PRO A 388 29.18 -2.08 10.82
N PRO A 389 30.36 -1.67 10.30
CA PRO A 389 31.33 -2.61 9.78
C PRO A 389 31.70 -3.66 10.84
N GLY A 390 31.72 -4.93 10.45
CA GLY A 390 32.07 -6.02 11.37
C GLY A 390 30.90 -6.57 12.19
N ALA A 391 29.68 -5.99 12.10
CA ALA A 391 28.50 -6.56 12.73
C ALA A 391 28.24 -7.97 12.20
N ARG A 392 27.92 -8.89 13.11
CA ARG A 392 27.66 -10.29 12.79
C ARG A 392 26.22 -10.48 12.32
N LEU A 393 26.07 -11.07 11.13
CA LEU A 393 24.74 -11.48 10.63
C LEU A 393 24.20 -12.62 11.49
N LEU A 394 22.98 -12.47 11.98
CA LEU A 394 22.26 -13.49 12.75
C LEU A 394 21.29 -14.26 11.86
N VAL A 395 20.44 -13.53 11.12
CA VAL A 395 19.34 -14.08 10.33
C VAL A 395 19.19 -13.31 9.02
N THR A 396 18.80 -14.03 7.98
CA THR A 396 18.28 -13.47 6.73
C THR A 396 16.89 -14.05 6.47
N HIS A 397 15.86 -13.31 6.82
CA HIS A 397 14.50 -13.63 6.46
C HIS A 397 14.25 -13.34 4.98
N ARG A 398 13.60 -14.26 4.29
CA ARG A 398 13.18 -14.13 2.89
C ARG A 398 11.67 -14.03 2.84
N GLY A 399 11.17 -12.87 2.45
CA GLY A 399 9.74 -12.60 2.30
C GLY A 399 9.06 -13.43 1.22
N GLN A 400 7.83 -13.10 0.91
CA GLN A 400 7.05 -13.75 -0.13
C GLN A 400 7.66 -13.54 -1.53
N THR A 401 7.23 -14.34 -2.51
CA THR A 401 7.69 -14.23 -3.90
C THR A 401 7.15 -12.97 -4.58
N LEU A 402 7.81 -12.52 -5.64
CA LEU A 402 7.27 -11.44 -6.49
C LEU A 402 5.90 -11.82 -7.05
N ALA A 403 5.69 -13.09 -7.42
CA ALA A 403 4.37 -13.58 -7.87
C ALA A 403 3.28 -13.33 -6.82
N ASP A 404 3.53 -13.67 -5.53
CA ASP A 404 2.59 -13.42 -4.44
C ASP A 404 2.35 -11.93 -4.20
N VAL A 405 3.41 -11.13 -4.32
CA VAL A 405 3.35 -9.67 -4.13
C VAL A 405 2.53 -9.01 -5.24
N VAL A 406 2.78 -9.35 -6.52
CA VAL A 406 2.02 -8.74 -7.64
C VAL A 406 0.58 -9.21 -7.66
N HIS A 407 0.30 -10.45 -7.21
CA HIS A 407 -1.06 -10.93 -7.03
C HIS A 407 -1.85 -9.99 -6.10
N ASP A 408 -1.40 -9.78 -4.88
CA ASP A 408 -2.12 -8.94 -3.92
C ASP A 408 -2.12 -7.46 -4.33
N MET A 409 -0.98 -6.97 -4.85
CA MET A 409 -0.86 -5.59 -5.33
C MET A 409 -1.91 -5.26 -6.41
N ASN A 410 -2.12 -6.16 -7.36
CA ASN A 410 -3.06 -5.93 -8.46
C ASN A 410 -4.52 -6.24 -8.06
N LYS A 411 -4.77 -7.34 -7.32
CA LYS A 411 -6.12 -7.71 -6.84
C LYS A 411 -6.72 -6.60 -5.97
N PHE A 412 -5.94 -6.04 -5.05
CA PHE A 412 -6.40 -5.03 -4.09
C PHE A 412 -5.98 -3.60 -4.47
N SER A 413 -5.28 -3.44 -5.59
CA SER A 413 -4.82 -2.13 -6.07
C SER A 413 -3.92 -1.37 -5.06
N ASN A 414 -3.07 -2.09 -4.29
CA ASN A 414 -2.28 -1.52 -3.21
C ASN A 414 -1.18 -0.59 -3.75
N ASN A 415 -1.26 0.71 -3.38
CA ASN A 415 -0.32 1.74 -3.84
C ASN A 415 1.05 1.61 -3.20
N VAL A 416 1.07 1.25 -1.91
CA VAL A 416 2.32 1.17 -1.14
C VAL A 416 3.18 0.03 -1.68
N MET A 417 2.57 -1.13 -1.94
CA MET A 417 3.26 -2.26 -2.58
C MET A 417 3.82 -1.89 -3.96
N ALA A 418 3.05 -1.15 -4.76
CA ALA A 418 3.49 -0.74 -6.09
C ALA A 418 4.70 0.21 -6.05
N ARG A 419 4.70 1.18 -5.10
CA ARG A 419 5.83 2.09 -4.88
C ARG A 419 7.07 1.34 -4.40
N GLN A 420 6.92 0.37 -3.48
CA GLN A 420 8.00 -0.50 -3.03
C GLN A 420 8.57 -1.32 -4.20
N LEU A 421 7.71 -1.92 -5.02
CA LEU A 421 8.11 -2.70 -6.18
C LEU A 421 8.86 -1.85 -7.22
N PHE A 422 8.38 -0.63 -7.48
CA PHE A 422 9.05 0.28 -8.40
C PHE A 422 10.46 0.65 -7.90
N LEU A 423 10.63 0.90 -6.60
CA LEU A 423 11.95 1.16 -6.00
C LEU A 423 12.85 -0.09 -6.01
N THR A 424 12.26 -1.28 -5.92
CA THR A 424 13.00 -2.55 -6.00
C THR A 424 13.70 -2.70 -7.34
N LEU A 425 13.12 -2.24 -8.45
CA LEU A 425 13.77 -2.23 -9.76
C LEU A 425 15.12 -1.49 -9.71
N GLY A 426 15.12 -0.27 -9.14
CA GLY A 426 16.32 0.54 -9.00
C GLY A 426 17.36 -0.04 -8.03
N LEU A 427 16.90 -0.74 -6.98
CA LEU A 427 17.77 -1.36 -5.99
C LEU A 427 18.43 -2.64 -6.52
N ALA A 428 17.65 -3.54 -7.11
CA ALA A 428 18.12 -4.86 -7.56
C ALA A 428 19.04 -4.76 -8.79
N ALA A 429 18.77 -3.85 -9.73
CA ALA A 429 19.54 -3.70 -10.95
C ALA A 429 21.02 -3.33 -10.73
N ASN A 430 21.37 -2.79 -9.56
CA ASN A 430 22.75 -2.47 -9.18
C ASN A 430 23.34 -3.43 -8.14
N ASN A 431 22.72 -4.60 -7.95
CA ASN A 431 23.11 -5.59 -6.94
C ASN A 431 23.19 -5.00 -5.52
N TYR A 432 22.27 -4.10 -5.17
CA TYR A 432 22.15 -3.47 -3.84
C TYR A 432 23.35 -2.58 -3.45
N LYS A 433 24.19 -2.16 -4.40
CA LYS A 433 25.39 -1.35 -4.12
C LYS A 433 25.07 0.12 -3.84
N HIS A 434 23.95 0.60 -4.35
CA HIS A 434 23.51 1.98 -4.17
C HIS A 434 22.06 2.02 -3.68
N PRO A 435 21.67 2.99 -2.87
CA PRO A 435 20.30 3.16 -2.42
C PRO A 435 19.33 3.29 -3.60
N ALA A 436 18.13 2.71 -3.48
CA ALA A 436 17.06 2.94 -4.44
C ALA A 436 16.65 4.42 -4.45
N SER A 437 16.37 4.96 -5.62
CA SER A 437 15.74 6.26 -5.82
C SER A 437 14.76 6.18 -6.99
N ILE A 438 13.84 7.13 -7.05
CA ILE A 438 12.89 7.23 -8.18
C ILE A 438 13.65 7.36 -9.52
N ALA A 439 14.71 8.17 -9.55
CA ALA A 439 15.52 8.35 -10.76
C ALA A 439 16.15 7.02 -11.22
N ARG A 440 16.78 6.26 -10.31
CA ARG A 440 17.35 4.95 -10.66
C ARG A 440 16.31 3.95 -11.14
N SER A 441 15.13 3.96 -10.54
CA SER A 441 14.04 3.07 -10.96
C SER A 441 13.53 3.43 -12.36
N ARG A 442 13.44 4.72 -12.68
CA ARG A 442 13.14 5.20 -14.05
C ARG A 442 14.21 4.77 -15.04
N ASP A 443 15.49 4.98 -14.74
CA ASP A 443 16.60 4.56 -15.59
C ASP A 443 16.57 3.04 -15.88
N VAL A 444 16.14 2.23 -14.93
CA VAL A 444 15.98 0.77 -15.12
C VAL A 444 14.82 0.48 -16.05
N LEU A 445 13.69 1.16 -15.84
CA LEU A 445 12.51 1.02 -16.69
C LEU A 445 12.83 1.46 -18.12
N ASP A 446 13.49 2.60 -18.31
CA ASP A 446 13.85 3.10 -19.65
C ASP A 446 14.75 2.10 -20.38
N ARG A 447 15.78 1.57 -19.71
CA ARG A 447 16.63 0.51 -20.30
C ARG A 447 15.86 -0.79 -20.59
N TRP A 448 14.85 -1.12 -19.81
CA TRP A 448 13.99 -2.27 -20.08
C TRP A 448 13.11 -2.02 -21.30
N LEU A 449 12.53 -0.83 -21.45
CA LEU A 449 11.79 -0.42 -22.64
C LEU A 449 12.66 -0.47 -23.91
N ASP A 450 13.87 0.10 -23.84
CA ASP A 450 14.82 0.10 -24.96
C ASP A 450 15.21 -1.32 -25.40
N ARG A 451 15.49 -2.22 -24.43
CA ARG A 451 15.86 -3.62 -24.75
C ARG A 451 14.73 -4.42 -25.40
N ASN A 452 13.50 -4.01 -25.21
CA ASN A 452 12.33 -4.64 -25.81
C ASN A 452 11.78 -3.87 -27.02
N ASP A 453 12.50 -2.87 -27.52
CA ASP A 453 12.09 -2.02 -28.65
C ASP A 453 10.73 -1.33 -28.44
N PHE A 454 10.39 -0.97 -27.20
CA PHE A 454 9.15 -0.28 -26.86
C PHE A 454 9.32 1.23 -26.99
N ALA A 455 8.80 1.82 -28.06
CA ALA A 455 8.69 3.27 -28.17
C ALA A 455 7.48 3.77 -27.37
N MET A 456 7.73 4.40 -26.23
CA MET A 456 6.69 4.87 -25.28
C MET A 456 6.79 6.39 -25.03
N PRO A 457 6.62 7.24 -26.07
CA PRO A 457 6.80 8.69 -25.94
C PRO A 457 5.76 9.35 -25.05
N GLY A 458 4.62 8.69 -24.80
CA GLY A 458 3.56 9.16 -23.90
C GLY A 458 3.75 8.73 -22.44
N LEU A 459 4.70 7.85 -22.15
CA LEU A 459 4.90 7.33 -20.80
C LEU A 459 5.60 8.37 -19.90
N VAL A 460 4.94 8.74 -18.83
CA VAL A 460 5.50 9.49 -17.70
C VAL A 460 5.21 8.71 -16.44
N ILE A 461 6.25 8.24 -15.75
CA ILE A 461 6.13 7.52 -14.50
C ILE A 461 6.75 8.33 -13.35
N GLU A 462 6.04 8.46 -12.26
CA GLU A 462 6.51 9.16 -11.06
C GLU A 462 6.90 8.17 -9.96
N ASN A 463 5.98 7.29 -9.60
CA ASN A 463 6.15 6.37 -8.48
C ASN A 463 5.69 4.92 -8.76
N GLY A 464 5.21 4.65 -9.97
CA GLY A 464 4.80 3.32 -10.43
C GLY A 464 3.48 2.79 -9.87
N SER A 465 2.76 3.59 -9.07
CA SER A 465 1.49 3.16 -8.45
C SER A 465 0.24 3.68 -9.15
N GLY A 466 0.35 4.75 -9.93
CA GLY A 466 -0.79 5.46 -10.50
C GLY A 466 -1.44 6.46 -9.54
N LEU A 467 -1.02 6.51 -8.28
CA LEU A 467 -1.41 7.58 -7.36
C LEU A 467 -0.50 8.79 -7.59
N SER A 468 -0.80 9.53 -8.66
CA SER A 468 0.01 10.62 -9.19
C SER A 468 -0.84 11.56 -10.04
N ARG A 469 -0.55 12.86 -9.97
CA ARG A 469 -1.18 13.87 -10.85
C ARG A 469 -0.44 13.99 -12.19
N ILE A 470 0.79 13.50 -12.31
CA ILE A 470 1.65 13.68 -13.49
C ILE A 470 1.88 12.40 -14.30
N GLU A 471 1.59 11.21 -13.76
CA GLU A 471 1.75 9.97 -14.52
C GLU A 471 0.86 9.96 -15.77
N ARG A 472 1.42 9.52 -16.89
CA ARG A 472 0.75 9.46 -18.20
C ARG A 472 1.18 8.22 -18.95
N ILE A 473 0.25 7.67 -19.73
CA ILE A 473 0.48 6.65 -20.75
C ILE A 473 -0.67 6.72 -21.76
N SER A 474 -0.43 6.39 -23.01
CA SER A 474 -1.51 6.24 -23.98
C SER A 474 -2.15 4.85 -23.91
N ALA A 475 -3.38 4.72 -24.37
CA ALA A 475 -4.05 3.42 -24.40
C ALA A 475 -3.32 2.42 -25.31
N SER A 476 -2.73 2.89 -26.41
CA SER A 476 -1.92 2.04 -27.32
C SER A 476 -0.63 1.57 -26.66
N GLU A 477 0.08 2.42 -25.93
CA GLU A 477 1.30 2.04 -25.22
C GLU A 477 1.00 0.99 -24.14
N LEU A 478 -0.04 1.20 -23.32
CA LEU A 478 -0.43 0.24 -22.29
C LEU A 478 -0.90 -1.09 -22.91
N ALA A 479 -1.62 -1.05 -24.03
CA ALA A 479 -2.02 -2.26 -24.74
C ALA A 479 -0.81 -3.02 -25.32
N THR A 480 0.21 -2.31 -25.81
CA THR A 480 1.48 -2.92 -26.27
C THR A 480 2.17 -3.68 -25.13
N LEU A 481 2.25 -3.07 -23.94
CA LEU A 481 2.82 -3.73 -22.76
C LEU A 481 1.99 -4.95 -22.31
N LEU A 482 0.67 -4.85 -22.35
CA LEU A 482 -0.21 -5.99 -22.05
C LEU A 482 -0.03 -7.12 -23.07
N GLN A 483 0.08 -6.79 -24.37
CA GLN A 483 0.35 -7.78 -25.41
C GLN A 483 1.68 -8.51 -25.18
N HIS A 484 2.72 -7.78 -24.80
CA HIS A 484 4.00 -8.37 -24.40
C HIS A 484 3.85 -9.24 -23.16
N GLY A 485 3.21 -8.70 -22.11
CA GLY A 485 3.12 -9.35 -20.82
C GLY A 485 2.42 -10.72 -20.88
N ILE A 486 1.28 -10.85 -21.57
CA ILE A 486 0.58 -12.14 -21.68
C ILE A 486 1.38 -13.19 -22.46
N ASN A 487 2.19 -12.75 -23.41
CA ASN A 487 3.03 -13.62 -24.24
C ASN A 487 4.42 -13.89 -23.62
N SER A 488 4.75 -13.28 -22.49
CA SER A 488 6.01 -13.50 -21.78
C SER A 488 5.99 -14.84 -21.02
N PRO A 489 7.15 -15.39 -20.62
CA PRO A 489 7.20 -16.58 -19.76
C PRO A 489 6.46 -16.42 -18.43
N THR A 490 6.21 -15.18 -17.99
CA THR A 490 5.49 -14.85 -16.76
C THR A 490 4.04 -14.43 -17.01
N GLY A 491 3.52 -14.63 -18.22
CA GLY A 491 2.20 -14.19 -18.64
C GLY A 491 1.07 -14.74 -17.78
N GLN A 492 1.16 -16.01 -17.39
CA GLN A 492 0.18 -16.60 -16.48
C GLN A 492 0.15 -15.88 -15.13
N VAL A 493 1.31 -15.61 -14.53
CA VAL A 493 1.42 -14.88 -13.26
C VAL A 493 0.82 -13.47 -13.38
N LEU A 494 1.09 -12.78 -14.50
CA LEU A 494 0.52 -11.47 -14.77
C LEU A 494 -1.02 -11.53 -14.83
N VAL A 495 -1.59 -12.44 -15.62
CA VAL A 495 -3.04 -12.56 -15.81
C VAL A 495 -3.74 -12.91 -14.50
N GLU A 496 -3.24 -13.91 -13.76
CA GLU A 496 -3.79 -14.36 -12.47
C GLU A 496 -3.69 -13.29 -11.38
N SER A 497 -2.72 -12.38 -11.48
CA SER A 497 -2.59 -11.27 -10.53
C SER A 497 -3.70 -10.22 -10.66
N MET A 498 -4.36 -10.12 -11.82
CA MET A 498 -5.42 -9.11 -12.04
C MET A 498 -6.73 -9.54 -11.41
N PRO A 499 -7.58 -8.57 -10.98
CA PRO A 499 -8.95 -8.85 -10.56
C PRO A 499 -9.74 -9.58 -11.63
N THR A 500 -10.38 -10.69 -11.25
CA THR A 500 -11.31 -11.43 -12.11
C THR A 500 -12.70 -10.84 -12.00
N VAL A 501 -13.29 -10.47 -13.14
CA VAL A 501 -14.61 -9.83 -13.21
C VAL A 501 -15.66 -10.70 -12.57
N GLY A 502 -16.46 -10.13 -11.66
CA GLY A 502 -17.54 -10.81 -10.94
C GLY A 502 -17.09 -11.84 -9.89
N VAL A 503 -15.76 -11.99 -9.64
CA VAL A 503 -15.22 -13.05 -8.78
C VAL A 503 -14.40 -12.48 -7.62
N ASP A 504 -13.37 -11.67 -7.90
CA ASP A 504 -12.43 -11.24 -6.88
C ASP A 504 -11.90 -9.81 -7.07
N GLY A 505 -11.08 -9.37 -6.12
CA GLY A 505 -10.39 -8.09 -6.12
C GLY A 505 -11.33 -6.90 -6.30
N THR A 506 -10.86 -5.85 -6.99
CA THR A 506 -11.64 -4.64 -7.25
C THR A 506 -12.78 -4.83 -8.26
N MET A 507 -12.87 -5.99 -8.91
CA MET A 507 -13.94 -6.34 -9.84
C MET A 507 -14.97 -7.31 -9.26
N ARG A 508 -14.84 -7.74 -8.00
CA ARG A 508 -15.70 -8.76 -7.35
C ARG A 508 -17.20 -8.47 -7.47
N ASN A 509 -17.59 -7.23 -7.30
CA ASN A 509 -18.99 -6.81 -7.29
C ASN A 509 -19.43 -6.14 -8.62
N ARG A 510 -18.65 -6.32 -9.71
CA ARG A 510 -18.95 -5.74 -11.02
C ARG A 510 -19.26 -6.83 -12.03
N LEU A 511 -20.33 -6.63 -12.81
CA LEU A 511 -20.75 -7.55 -13.88
C LEU A 511 -21.03 -9.01 -13.41
N THR A 512 -21.38 -9.19 -12.14
CA THR A 512 -21.65 -10.50 -11.52
C THR A 512 -22.77 -11.28 -12.18
N ASN A 513 -23.75 -10.57 -12.78
CA ASN A 513 -24.91 -11.16 -13.47
C ASN A 513 -24.77 -11.08 -15.01
N ARG A 514 -23.53 -11.03 -15.52
CA ARG A 514 -23.23 -11.01 -16.94
C ARG A 514 -22.37 -12.22 -17.30
N ASP A 515 -22.51 -12.71 -18.53
CA ASP A 515 -21.79 -13.89 -19.03
C ASP A 515 -20.25 -13.70 -19.01
N VAL A 516 -19.77 -12.46 -19.00
CA VAL A 516 -18.35 -12.14 -18.90
C VAL A 516 -17.76 -12.42 -17.50
N ALA A 517 -18.59 -12.65 -16.48
CA ALA A 517 -18.13 -12.99 -15.14
C ALA A 517 -17.25 -14.26 -15.19
N GLY A 518 -16.07 -14.19 -14.56
CA GLY A 518 -15.06 -15.25 -14.60
C GLY A 518 -14.20 -15.29 -15.88
N ASN A 519 -14.57 -14.56 -16.94
CA ASN A 519 -13.89 -14.63 -18.24
C ASN A 519 -13.05 -13.38 -18.58
N ALA A 520 -12.86 -12.47 -17.62
CA ALA A 520 -12.06 -11.29 -17.84
C ALA A 520 -11.20 -10.97 -16.60
N HIS A 521 -9.95 -10.56 -16.85
CA HIS A 521 -8.95 -10.19 -15.86
C HIS A 521 -8.61 -8.71 -16.03
N ILE A 522 -9.19 -7.86 -15.18
CA ILE A 522 -9.21 -6.41 -15.39
C ILE A 522 -8.66 -5.65 -14.19
N LYS A 523 -7.57 -4.92 -14.40
CA LYS A 523 -7.09 -3.92 -13.45
C LYS A 523 -7.89 -2.64 -13.59
N THR A 524 -8.38 -2.11 -12.47
CA THR A 524 -9.08 -0.83 -12.41
C THR A 524 -8.16 0.32 -12.00
N GLY A 525 -8.50 1.53 -12.40
CA GLY A 525 -7.86 2.78 -11.96
C GLY A 525 -8.92 3.84 -11.65
N THR A 526 -8.76 4.55 -10.53
CA THR A 526 -9.67 5.63 -10.10
C THR A 526 -8.88 6.72 -9.40
N LEU A 527 -9.15 7.97 -9.80
CA LEU A 527 -8.85 9.21 -9.10
C LEU A 527 -10.10 10.10 -9.23
N ASP A 528 -10.11 11.29 -8.65
CA ASP A 528 -11.27 12.18 -8.69
C ASP A 528 -11.75 12.44 -10.12
N ASP A 529 -10.80 12.65 -11.04
CA ASP A 529 -11.01 12.98 -12.44
C ASP A 529 -10.62 11.84 -13.41
N VAL A 530 -10.40 10.62 -12.89
CA VAL A 530 -9.95 9.48 -13.69
C VAL A 530 -10.78 8.22 -13.40
N THR A 531 -11.22 7.57 -14.46
CA THR A 531 -11.72 6.19 -14.41
C THR A 531 -11.05 5.39 -15.53
N ALA A 532 -10.42 4.28 -15.17
CA ALA A 532 -9.67 3.45 -16.11
C ALA A 532 -9.91 1.96 -15.88
N VAL A 533 -9.82 1.20 -16.95
CA VAL A 533 -9.74 -0.27 -16.95
C VAL A 533 -8.70 -0.71 -17.97
N ALA A 534 -7.92 -1.74 -17.61
CA ALA A 534 -6.95 -2.34 -18.52
C ALA A 534 -6.75 -3.82 -18.18
N GLY A 535 -6.64 -4.69 -19.17
CA GLY A 535 -6.44 -6.11 -18.96
C GLY A 535 -6.88 -6.97 -20.13
N TYR A 536 -7.39 -8.16 -19.83
CA TYR A 536 -7.71 -9.20 -20.81
C TYR A 536 -9.16 -9.66 -20.69
N VAL A 537 -9.78 -9.88 -21.84
CA VAL A 537 -11.13 -10.46 -21.93
C VAL A 537 -11.05 -11.69 -22.83
N GLY A 538 -11.38 -12.86 -22.27
CA GLY A 538 -11.65 -14.06 -23.03
C GLY A 538 -13.03 -13.95 -23.67
N THR A 539 -13.17 -14.26 -24.99
CA THR A 539 -14.45 -14.16 -25.72
C THR A 539 -15.19 -15.48 -25.73
N ARG A 540 -16.47 -15.45 -26.08
CA ARG A 540 -17.27 -16.67 -26.33
C ARG A 540 -16.67 -17.57 -27.41
N THR A 541 -15.90 -17.02 -28.35
CA THR A 541 -15.24 -17.76 -29.42
C THR A 541 -13.90 -18.39 -29.01
N GLY A 542 -13.47 -18.18 -27.74
CA GLY A 542 -12.21 -18.71 -27.21
C GLY A 542 -10.99 -17.86 -27.53
N ASN A 543 -11.15 -16.69 -28.17
CA ASN A 543 -10.06 -15.74 -28.38
C ASN A 543 -9.87 -14.84 -27.15
N THR A 544 -8.66 -14.30 -26.97
CA THR A 544 -8.36 -13.34 -25.92
C THR A 544 -8.08 -11.96 -26.53
N TYR A 545 -8.62 -10.92 -25.90
CA TYR A 545 -8.42 -9.54 -26.29
C TYR A 545 -7.80 -8.72 -25.18
N VAL A 546 -6.85 -7.85 -25.51
CA VAL A 546 -6.44 -6.73 -24.67
C VAL A 546 -7.50 -5.65 -24.75
N VAL A 547 -7.91 -5.14 -23.60
CA VAL A 547 -8.86 -4.04 -23.46
C VAL A 547 -8.21 -2.96 -22.60
N VAL A 548 -8.17 -1.72 -23.10
CA VAL A 548 -7.75 -0.53 -22.34
C VAL A 548 -8.76 0.57 -22.56
N SER A 549 -9.24 1.15 -21.49
CA SER A 549 -10.06 2.38 -21.49
C SER A 549 -9.53 3.33 -20.43
N LEU A 550 -9.15 4.54 -20.85
CA LEU A 550 -8.65 5.63 -20.01
C LEU A 550 -9.56 6.84 -20.17
N VAL A 551 -10.25 7.24 -19.11
CA VAL A 551 -11.16 8.38 -19.08
C VAL A 551 -10.60 9.43 -18.12
N ASN A 552 -10.33 10.64 -18.62
CA ASN A 552 -9.85 11.77 -17.82
C ASN A 552 -10.81 12.95 -18.00
N ASP A 553 -11.73 13.13 -17.05
CA ASP A 553 -12.78 14.16 -17.05
C ASP A 553 -13.25 14.41 -15.61
N PRO A 554 -13.64 15.61 -15.21
CA PRO A 554 -14.24 15.83 -13.89
C PRO A 554 -15.45 14.93 -13.59
N ARG A 555 -16.09 14.37 -14.61
CA ARG A 555 -17.21 13.42 -14.52
C ARG A 555 -16.77 11.97 -14.78
N ALA A 556 -15.49 11.65 -14.69
CA ALA A 556 -14.95 10.33 -15.04
C ALA A 556 -15.67 9.18 -14.29
N SER A 557 -16.11 9.41 -13.05
CA SER A 557 -16.88 8.44 -12.26
C SER A 557 -18.14 7.94 -12.98
N ASN A 558 -18.79 8.80 -13.78
CA ASN A 558 -20.00 8.45 -14.54
C ASN A 558 -19.69 7.47 -15.70
N ALA A 559 -18.42 7.39 -16.15
CA ALA A 559 -18.03 6.50 -17.23
C ALA A 559 -17.77 5.04 -16.76
N ARG A 560 -18.01 4.73 -15.48
CA ARG A 560 -17.92 3.34 -15.00
C ARG A 560 -18.82 2.40 -15.78
N GLY A 561 -20.08 2.83 -16.06
CA GLY A 561 -21.02 2.07 -16.88
C GLY A 561 -20.56 1.87 -18.32
N PHE A 562 -19.87 2.85 -18.91
CA PHE A 562 -19.24 2.70 -20.22
C PHE A 562 -18.13 1.62 -20.20
N ASN A 563 -17.28 1.63 -19.19
CA ASN A 563 -16.21 0.64 -19.03
C ASN A 563 -16.80 -0.77 -18.84
N ASP A 564 -17.89 -0.92 -18.09
CA ASP A 564 -18.58 -2.19 -17.89
C ASP A 564 -19.23 -2.68 -19.19
N ALA A 565 -19.85 -1.79 -19.95
CA ALA A 565 -20.41 -2.09 -21.26
C ALA A 565 -19.30 -2.52 -22.25
N LEU A 566 -18.15 -1.86 -22.24
CA LEU A 566 -17.01 -2.20 -23.09
C LEU A 566 -16.52 -3.63 -22.83
N ILE A 567 -16.34 -4.00 -21.56
CA ILE A 567 -15.88 -5.35 -21.16
C ILE A 567 -16.89 -6.40 -21.62
N SER A 568 -18.19 -6.18 -21.37
CA SER A 568 -19.26 -7.10 -21.80
C SER A 568 -19.33 -7.22 -23.32
N TRP A 569 -19.24 -6.07 -24.02
CA TRP A 569 -19.29 -6.03 -25.49
C TRP A 569 -18.16 -6.86 -26.11
N VAL A 570 -16.93 -6.74 -25.59
CA VAL A 570 -15.79 -7.54 -26.09
C VAL A 570 -16.05 -9.03 -25.90
N TYR A 571 -16.54 -9.45 -24.75
CA TYR A 571 -16.88 -10.83 -24.48
C TYR A 571 -17.92 -11.39 -25.47
N GLU A 572 -18.94 -10.58 -25.76
CA GLU A 572 -20.11 -11.01 -26.53
C GLU A 572 -19.90 -10.93 -28.05
N HIS A 573 -19.14 -9.94 -28.54
CA HIS A 573 -19.11 -9.56 -29.96
C HIS A 573 -17.73 -9.65 -30.62
N ALA A 574 -16.64 -9.73 -29.84
CA ALA A 574 -15.32 -9.85 -30.46
C ALA A 574 -15.14 -11.28 -31.05
N PRO A 575 -14.69 -11.39 -32.34
CA PRO A 575 -14.59 -12.65 -33.06
C PRO A 575 -13.56 -13.63 -32.50
#